data_e8b1f000f8a9869e6e0d14b0ed30d2d6
#
_entry.id   e8b1f000f8a9869e6e0d14b0ed30d2d6
#
_cell.length_a   1.000
_cell.length_b   1.000
_cell.length_c   1.000
_cell.angle_alpha   90.00
_cell.angle_beta   90.00
_cell.angle_gamma   90.00
#
_symmetry.space_group_name_H-M   'P 1'
#
loop_
_entity.id
_entity.type
_entity.pdbx_description
1 polymer ?
#
loop_
_entity_poly.entity_id
_entity_poly.type
_entity_poly.pdbx_seq_one_letter_code
_entity_poly.pdbx_strand_id
1 'polypeptide(L)'
;MVFPSFTQLDAMDCGPTSLKIVAQYYGKHYSLQNLRERCHITREGVSLLGISDAAESIGFRTTGVKMTWEQLREKATLPCIVHWNQQHFVVVYKIVKIHNDWEIHISDPAAGLLKYREAQFLKSWIQSDCKSFNISDSSAAAPSAASRYGIALLLEPTPTFYREKGDEDKRLKLGYLLQYLRPYKNYLAQLALAMLTASAVSYTHLTLP
;
A
#
# COMPACT_ATOMS: atom_id res chain seq x y z
N MET A 1 -18.20 5.42 -5.59
CA MET A 1 -16.75 5.59 -5.84
C MET A 1 -16.06 4.35 -5.32
N VAL A 2 -15.21 3.71 -6.14
CA VAL A 2 -14.43 2.54 -5.69
C VAL A 2 -13.26 3.06 -4.88
N PHE A 3 -12.95 2.41 -3.73
CA PHE A 3 -11.82 2.81 -2.91
C PHE A 3 -10.49 2.51 -3.64
N PRO A 4 -9.46 3.38 -3.52
CA PRO A 4 -8.17 3.14 -4.17
C PRO A 4 -7.55 1.82 -3.74
N SER A 5 -6.96 1.10 -4.70
CA SER A 5 -6.19 -0.11 -4.44
C SER A 5 -4.96 -0.12 -5.34
N PHE A 6 -3.81 -0.41 -4.74
CA PHE A 6 -2.53 -0.56 -5.44
C PHE A 6 -1.86 -1.83 -4.96
N THR A 7 -1.25 -2.56 -5.89
CA THR A 7 -0.49 -3.77 -5.56
C THR A 7 0.96 -3.39 -5.24
N GLN A 8 1.49 -3.94 -4.17
CA GLN A 8 2.91 -3.81 -3.84
C GLN A 8 3.78 -4.54 -4.87
N LEU A 9 4.95 -3.99 -5.15
CA LEU A 9 5.90 -4.59 -6.08
C LEU A 9 6.85 -5.57 -5.39
N ASP A 10 7.12 -5.34 -4.12
CA ASP A 10 8.00 -6.13 -3.26
C ASP A 10 7.31 -6.39 -1.91
N ALA A 11 7.69 -7.46 -1.22
CA ALA A 11 7.19 -7.79 0.12
C ALA A 11 7.42 -6.67 1.14
N MET A 12 8.47 -5.86 0.96
CA MET A 12 8.81 -4.73 1.84
C MET A 12 7.98 -3.47 1.59
N ASP A 13 7.16 -3.45 0.54
CA ASP A 13 6.42 -2.26 0.09
C ASP A 13 5.06 -2.08 0.74
N CYS A 14 4.65 -2.96 1.63
CA CYS A 14 3.31 -2.91 2.21
C CYS A 14 3.00 -1.56 2.89
N GLY A 15 3.96 -0.99 3.63
CA GLY A 15 3.80 0.31 4.28
C GLY A 15 3.69 1.48 3.31
N PRO A 16 4.67 1.71 2.44
CA PRO A 16 4.61 2.77 1.42
C PRO A 16 3.39 2.65 0.50
N THR A 17 2.99 1.41 0.14
CA THR A 17 1.80 1.19 -0.68
C THR A 17 0.52 1.51 0.10
N SER A 18 0.44 1.17 1.38
CA SER A 18 -0.67 1.56 2.25
C SER A 18 -0.77 3.09 2.37
N LEU A 19 0.35 3.79 2.56
CA LEU A 19 0.38 5.25 2.59
C LEU A 19 -0.05 5.86 1.25
N LYS A 20 0.39 5.28 0.12
CA LYS A 20 -0.04 5.67 -1.22
C LYS A 20 -1.56 5.55 -1.40
N ILE A 21 -2.16 4.45 -0.92
CA ILE A 21 -3.61 4.22 -0.96
C ILE A 21 -4.34 5.31 -0.19
N VAL A 22 -3.88 5.64 1.04
CA VAL A 22 -4.49 6.69 1.87
C VAL A 22 -4.34 8.07 1.21
N ALA A 23 -3.15 8.41 0.70
CA ALA A 23 -2.92 9.68 0.02
C ALA A 23 -3.81 9.84 -1.22
N GLN A 24 -3.97 8.77 -2.00
CA GLN A 24 -4.87 8.74 -3.16
C GLN A 24 -6.34 8.91 -2.77
N TYR A 25 -6.78 8.33 -1.65
CA TYR A 25 -8.13 8.53 -1.14
C TYR A 25 -8.42 10.03 -0.86
N TYR A 26 -7.44 10.75 -0.33
CA TYR A 26 -7.53 12.21 -0.11
C TYR A 26 -7.21 13.05 -1.36
N GLY A 27 -7.10 12.41 -2.52
CA GLY A 27 -7.00 13.09 -3.83
C GLY A 27 -5.59 13.48 -4.25
N LYS A 28 -4.54 12.91 -3.62
CA LYS A 28 -3.15 13.17 -4.01
C LYS A 28 -2.43 11.94 -4.50
N HIS A 29 -1.66 12.14 -5.54
CA HIS A 29 -0.80 11.14 -6.16
C HIS A 29 0.63 11.26 -5.65
N TYR A 30 1.18 10.13 -5.17
CA TYR A 30 2.60 9.97 -4.88
C TYR A 30 3.13 8.72 -5.58
N SER A 31 4.35 8.81 -6.14
CA SER A 31 5.03 7.65 -6.68
C SER A 31 5.46 6.72 -5.54
N LEU A 32 5.42 5.41 -5.79
CA LEU A 32 5.85 4.44 -4.78
C LEU A 32 7.33 4.67 -4.40
N GLN A 33 8.17 5.06 -5.39
CA GLN A 33 9.59 5.34 -5.17
C GLN A 33 9.81 6.48 -4.16
N ASN A 34 9.08 7.59 -4.31
CA ASN A 34 9.15 8.73 -3.38
C ASN A 34 8.75 8.30 -1.95
N LEU A 35 7.67 7.53 -1.83
CA LEU A 35 7.23 7.06 -0.51
C LEU A 35 8.19 6.04 0.11
N ARG A 36 8.82 5.18 -0.70
CA ARG A 36 9.88 4.27 -0.23
C ARG A 36 11.05 5.01 0.41
N GLU A 37 11.53 6.05 -0.26
CA GLU A 37 12.65 6.87 0.23
C GLU A 37 12.28 7.56 1.56
N ARG A 38 11.06 8.08 1.67
CA ARG A 38 10.56 8.74 2.88
C ARG A 38 10.29 7.78 4.04
N CYS A 39 9.89 6.54 3.75
CA CYS A 39 9.63 5.52 4.76
C CYS A 39 10.91 4.90 5.35
N HIS A 40 12.10 5.23 4.85
CA HIS A 40 13.38 4.67 5.30
C HIS A 40 13.37 3.14 5.37
N ILE A 41 12.96 2.49 4.27
CA ILE A 41 12.85 1.03 4.20
C ILE A 41 14.20 0.38 4.49
N THR A 42 14.19 -0.57 5.41
CA THR A 42 15.35 -1.41 5.75
C THR A 42 15.22 -2.81 5.12
N ARG A 43 16.22 -3.66 5.30
CA ARG A 43 16.17 -5.06 4.86
C ARG A 43 15.09 -5.88 5.59
N GLU A 44 14.65 -5.42 6.75
CA GLU A 44 13.60 -6.07 7.55
C GLU A 44 12.19 -5.54 7.22
N GLY A 45 12.09 -4.60 6.29
CA GLY A 45 10.87 -3.93 5.90
C GLY A 45 10.74 -2.52 6.44
N VAL A 46 9.52 -2.03 6.56
CA VAL A 46 9.20 -0.70 7.07
C VAL A 46 8.61 -0.79 8.48
N SER A 47 9.03 0.11 9.36
CA SER A 47 8.42 0.25 10.69
C SER A 47 7.18 1.16 10.63
N LEU A 48 6.28 1.02 11.63
CA LEU A 48 5.16 1.93 11.76
C LEU A 48 5.61 3.39 11.91
N LEU A 49 6.74 3.61 12.59
CA LEU A 49 7.35 4.94 12.72
C LEU A 49 7.79 5.47 11.35
N GLY A 50 8.47 4.66 10.54
CA GLY A 50 8.86 5.07 9.18
C GLY A 50 7.68 5.44 8.30
N ILE A 51 6.54 4.74 8.44
CA ILE A 51 5.30 5.12 7.72
C ILE A 51 4.75 6.44 8.28
N SER A 52 4.81 6.64 9.59
CA SER A 52 4.38 7.87 10.26
C SER A 52 5.21 9.07 9.80
N ASP A 53 6.53 8.96 9.82
CA ASP A 53 7.46 10.03 9.39
C ASP A 53 7.24 10.38 7.90
N ALA A 54 7.06 9.36 7.05
CA ALA A 54 6.74 9.57 5.64
C ALA A 54 5.39 10.28 5.46
N ALA A 55 4.37 9.90 6.22
CA ALA A 55 3.06 10.51 6.16
C ALA A 55 3.10 11.98 6.63
N GLU A 56 3.83 12.27 7.70
CA GLU A 56 4.03 13.64 8.19
C GLU A 56 4.80 14.51 7.19
N SER A 57 5.80 13.92 6.53
CA SER A 57 6.59 14.62 5.50
C SER A 57 5.77 15.03 4.27
N ILE A 58 4.63 14.41 4.03
CA ILE A 58 3.69 14.75 2.94
C ILE A 58 2.46 15.51 3.43
N GLY A 59 2.47 15.92 4.71
CA GLY A 59 1.48 16.84 5.29
C GLY A 59 0.31 16.17 6.00
N PHE A 60 0.39 14.90 6.37
CA PHE A 60 -0.55 14.30 7.33
C PHE A 60 -0.14 14.63 8.77
N ARG A 61 -1.11 14.63 9.66
CA ARG A 61 -0.89 14.44 11.10
C ARG A 61 -1.08 12.96 11.37
N THR A 62 -0.15 12.34 12.07
CA THR A 62 -0.22 10.92 12.39
C THR A 62 -0.34 10.67 13.89
N THR A 63 -1.00 9.57 14.24
CA THR A 63 -1.09 9.09 15.62
C THR A 63 -1.05 7.58 15.63
N GLY A 64 0.08 7.00 16.07
CA GLY A 64 0.22 5.56 16.29
C GLY A 64 -0.41 5.16 17.63
N VAL A 65 -1.38 4.27 17.60
CA VAL A 65 -2.14 3.88 18.81
C VAL A 65 -2.29 2.37 18.93
N LYS A 66 -2.28 1.90 20.18
CA LYS A 66 -2.80 0.59 20.55
C LYS A 66 -4.26 0.79 20.96
N MET A 67 -5.18 0.08 20.32
CA MET A 67 -6.60 0.25 20.57
C MET A 67 -7.36 -1.06 20.54
N THR A 68 -8.50 -1.10 21.23
CA THR A 68 -9.43 -2.24 21.19
C THR A 68 -10.30 -2.19 19.94
N TRP A 69 -11.03 -3.27 19.68
CA TRP A 69 -11.98 -3.33 18.58
C TRP A 69 -13.07 -2.25 18.67
N GLU A 70 -13.59 -2.02 19.87
CA GLU A 70 -14.62 -1.01 20.12
C GLU A 70 -14.07 0.40 19.80
N GLN A 71 -12.83 0.66 20.19
CA GLN A 71 -12.17 1.94 19.91
C GLN A 71 -11.92 2.13 18.40
N LEU A 72 -11.49 1.08 17.70
CA LEU A 72 -11.30 1.15 16.24
C LEU A 72 -12.61 1.46 15.53
N ARG A 73 -13.69 0.82 15.96
CA ARG A 73 -15.01 0.99 15.36
C ARG A 73 -15.63 2.36 15.62
N GLU A 74 -15.46 2.90 16.83
CA GLU A 74 -16.19 4.09 17.29
C GLU A 74 -15.37 5.38 17.20
N LYS A 75 -14.05 5.29 17.33
CA LYS A 75 -13.17 6.46 17.49
C LYS A 75 -12.14 6.63 16.38
N ALA A 76 -11.85 5.58 15.61
CA ALA A 76 -10.83 5.69 14.60
C ALA A 76 -11.29 6.52 13.39
N THR A 77 -10.47 7.47 12.97
CA THR A 77 -10.65 8.17 11.70
C THR A 77 -10.27 7.23 10.56
N LEU A 78 -11.21 6.94 9.66
CA LEU A 78 -10.98 6.11 8.49
C LEU A 78 -10.73 6.98 7.24
N PRO A 79 -9.85 6.56 6.33
CA PRO A 79 -9.04 5.34 6.34
C PRO A 79 -7.87 5.41 7.32
N CYS A 80 -7.53 4.28 7.96
CA CYS A 80 -6.36 4.14 8.82
C CYS A 80 -5.51 2.94 8.40
N ILE A 81 -4.22 2.95 8.73
CA ILE A 81 -3.30 1.83 8.46
C ILE A 81 -3.24 0.97 9.71
N VAL A 82 -3.40 -0.34 9.57
CA VAL A 82 -3.33 -1.28 10.70
C VAL A 82 -2.21 -2.29 10.50
N HIS A 83 -1.59 -2.71 11.61
CA HIS A 83 -0.56 -3.73 11.61
C HIS A 83 -1.21 -5.11 11.58
N TRP A 84 -0.94 -5.85 10.53
CA TRP A 84 -1.62 -7.09 10.17
C TRP A 84 -0.69 -8.30 10.31
N ASN A 85 -1.14 -9.35 10.99
CA ASN A 85 -0.35 -10.57 11.21
C ASN A 85 1.09 -10.31 11.71
N GLN A 86 1.32 -9.20 12.42
CA GLN A 86 2.63 -8.78 12.96
C GLN A 86 3.76 -8.54 11.92
N GLN A 87 3.48 -8.60 10.63
CA GLN A 87 4.49 -8.50 9.57
C GLN A 87 4.04 -7.67 8.38
N HIS A 88 2.78 -7.24 8.34
CA HIS A 88 2.19 -6.59 7.18
C HIS A 88 1.40 -5.34 7.57
N PHE A 89 1.18 -4.44 6.63
CA PHE A 89 0.35 -3.25 6.81
C PHE A 89 -0.77 -3.24 5.78
N VAL A 90 -2.00 -3.02 6.25
CA VAL A 90 -3.18 -2.90 5.40
C VAL A 90 -3.99 -1.66 5.78
N VAL A 91 -4.82 -1.18 4.86
CA VAL A 91 -5.65 0.01 5.07
C VAL A 91 -7.08 -0.42 5.37
N VAL A 92 -7.57 -0.09 6.56
CA VAL A 92 -9.00 -0.19 6.90
C VAL A 92 -9.68 1.08 6.42
N TYR A 93 -10.68 0.97 5.53
CA TYR A 93 -11.34 2.15 4.98
C TYR A 93 -12.83 2.23 5.25
N LYS A 94 -13.46 1.12 5.69
CA LYS A 94 -14.88 1.12 5.99
C LYS A 94 -15.22 0.00 6.96
N ILE A 95 -16.06 0.28 7.94
CA ILE A 95 -16.61 -0.69 8.90
C ILE A 95 -18.12 -0.54 8.84
N VAL A 96 -18.86 -1.62 8.61
CA VAL A 96 -20.30 -1.63 8.43
C VAL A 96 -20.93 -2.71 9.31
N LYS A 97 -22.02 -2.38 9.97
CA LYS A 97 -22.82 -3.36 10.68
C LYS A 97 -23.77 -4.05 9.70
N ILE A 98 -23.68 -5.37 9.60
CA ILE A 98 -24.55 -6.19 8.75
C ILE A 98 -25.29 -7.20 9.65
N HIS A 99 -26.60 -6.99 9.83
CA HIS A 99 -27.42 -7.75 10.76
C HIS A 99 -26.87 -7.72 12.19
N ASN A 100 -26.32 -8.83 12.65
CA ASN A 100 -25.78 -8.99 14.01
C ASN A 100 -24.24 -9.09 14.04
N ASP A 101 -23.56 -8.84 12.91
CA ASP A 101 -22.11 -8.95 12.75
C ASP A 101 -21.54 -7.68 12.10
N TRP A 102 -20.21 -7.52 12.10
CA TRP A 102 -19.51 -6.41 11.47
C TRP A 102 -18.73 -6.88 10.27
N GLU A 103 -18.86 -6.14 9.16
CA GLU A 103 -18.05 -6.32 7.96
C GLU A 103 -17.02 -5.20 7.87
N ILE A 104 -15.75 -5.58 7.83
CA ILE A 104 -14.61 -4.68 7.76
C ILE A 104 -14.05 -4.75 6.33
N HIS A 105 -14.01 -3.59 5.68
CA HIS A 105 -13.44 -3.45 4.34
C HIS A 105 -12.01 -2.97 4.46
N ILE A 106 -11.10 -3.73 3.87
CA ILE A 106 -9.68 -3.40 3.83
C ILE A 106 -9.17 -3.31 2.40
N SER A 107 -8.14 -2.48 2.22
CA SER A 107 -7.31 -2.48 1.01
C SER A 107 -5.96 -3.05 1.41
N ASP A 108 -5.68 -4.26 0.93
CA ASP A 108 -4.45 -4.98 1.18
C ASP A 108 -3.50 -4.78 0.00
N PRO A 109 -2.29 -4.22 0.21
CA PRO A 109 -1.30 -4.09 -0.85
C PRO A 109 -0.91 -5.41 -1.54
N ALA A 110 -1.05 -6.55 -0.85
CA ALA A 110 -0.72 -7.86 -1.42
C ALA A 110 -1.88 -8.51 -2.17
N ALA A 111 -3.13 -8.27 -1.73
CA ALA A 111 -4.30 -9.02 -2.20
C ALA A 111 -5.44 -8.14 -2.76
N GLY A 112 -5.32 -6.80 -2.68
CA GLY A 112 -6.32 -5.87 -3.19
C GLY A 112 -7.45 -5.57 -2.19
N LEU A 113 -8.65 -5.34 -2.69
CA LEU A 113 -9.80 -5.01 -1.85
C LEU A 113 -10.42 -6.28 -1.29
N LEU A 114 -10.45 -6.38 0.04
CA LEU A 114 -10.97 -7.55 0.76
C LEU A 114 -12.02 -7.11 1.80
N LYS A 115 -12.85 -8.06 2.17
CA LYS A 115 -13.86 -7.91 3.20
C LYS A 115 -13.71 -9.03 4.22
N TYR A 116 -13.69 -8.66 5.47
CA TYR A 116 -13.59 -9.61 6.59
C TYR A 116 -14.78 -9.47 7.53
N ARG A 117 -15.21 -10.58 8.11
CA ARG A 117 -16.09 -10.55 9.27
C ARG A 117 -15.29 -10.25 10.53
N GLU A 118 -15.95 -9.71 11.55
CA GLU A 118 -15.33 -9.32 12.81
C GLU A 118 -14.37 -10.38 13.36
N ALA A 119 -14.81 -11.62 13.50
CA ALA A 119 -13.99 -12.70 14.06
C ALA A 119 -12.71 -12.97 13.26
N GLN A 120 -12.79 -12.89 11.92
CA GLN A 120 -11.64 -13.09 11.04
C GLN A 120 -10.66 -11.90 11.11
N PHE A 121 -11.19 -10.70 11.10
CA PHE A 121 -10.40 -9.47 11.22
C PHE A 121 -9.62 -9.44 12.54
N LEU A 122 -10.30 -9.72 13.66
CA LEU A 122 -9.70 -9.71 14.98
C LEU A 122 -8.58 -10.75 15.12
N LYS A 123 -8.72 -11.93 14.51
CA LYS A 123 -7.67 -12.95 14.52
C LYS A 123 -6.35 -12.48 13.92
N SER A 124 -6.39 -11.64 12.90
CA SER A 124 -5.20 -11.14 12.20
C SER A 124 -4.70 -9.80 12.70
N TRP A 125 -5.58 -8.97 13.29
CA TRP A 125 -5.22 -7.64 13.75
C TRP A 125 -4.76 -7.60 15.20
N ILE A 126 -5.40 -8.41 16.08
CA ILE A 126 -5.07 -8.41 17.51
C ILE A 126 -3.74 -9.12 17.74
N GLN A 127 -2.86 -8.43 18.43
CA GLN A 127 -1.64 -9.02 18.95
C GLN A 127 -1.96 -9.70 20.28
N SER A 128 -1.85 -11.02 20.33
CA SER A 128 -1.77 -11.73 21.59
C SER A 128 -0.38 -11.50 22.16
N ASP A 129 -0.22 -10.60 23.10
CA ASP A 129 0.98 -10.48 23.91
C ASP A 129 1.15 -11.77 24.74
N CYS A 130 1.61 -12.84 24.13
CA CYS A 130 2.13 -14.02 24.78
C CYS A 130 3.64 -13.96 24.82
N LYS A 131 4.18 -12.93 25.48
CA LYS A 131 5.47 -13.00 26.17
C LYS A 131 5.31 -12.27 27.49
N SER A 132 4.78 -12.98 28.47
CA SER A 132 4.90 -12.62 29.87
C SER A 132 6.38 -12.45 30.20
N PHE A 133 6.75 -11.22 30.41
CA PHE A 133 7.97 -10.90 31.16
C PHE A 133 7.79 -11.54 32.53
N ASN A 134 8.57 -12.57 32.83
CA ASN A 134 8.61 -13.19 34.14
C ASN A 134 9.07 -12.15 35.18
N ILE A 135 8.14 -11.53 35.85
CA ILE A 135 8.36 -10.93 37.16
C ILE A 135 7.63 -11.82 38.14
N SER A 136 8.41 -12.54 38.93
CA SER A 136 8.01 -13.26 40.12
C SER A 136 7.44 -12.27 41.14
N ASP A 137 6.13 -12.06 41.11
CA ASP A 137 5.36 -11.56 42.24
C ASP A 137 4.00 -12.26 42.28
N SER A 138 3.94 -13.18 43.23
CA SER A 138 2.78 -13.91 43.64
C SER A 138 1.85 -12.99 44.44
N SER A 139 0.90 -12.35 43.83
CA SER A 139 -0.43 -12.02 44.36
C SER A 139 -1.15 -11.04 43.47
N ALA A 140 -1.94 -11.51 42.53
CA ALA A 140 -3.03 -10.72 41.99
C ALA A 140 -4.01 -11.64 41.25
N ALA A 141 -5.27 -11.35 41.49
CA ALA A 141 -6.47 -11.95 40.94
C ALA A 141 -6.32 -12.30 39.43
N ALA A 142 -7.02 -13.37 39.00
CA ALA A 142 -7.10 -13.79 37.62
C ALA A 142 -7.30 -12.61 36.67
N PRO A 143 -6.54 -12.48 35.57
CA PRO A 143 -6.70 -11.39 34.64
C PRO A 143 -8.09 -11.49 34.00
N SER A 144 -8.97 -10.60 34.41
CA SER A 144 -10.24 -10.34 33.75
C SER A 144 -9.94 -10.02 32.30
N ALA A 145 -10.45 -10.84 31.37
CA ALA A 145 -10.46 -10.67 29.90
C ALA A 145 -9.33 -9.77 29.40
N ALA A 146 -8.14 -10.36 29.17
CA ALA A 146 -6.97 -9.66 28.66
C ALA A 146 -7.42 -8.75 27.52
N SER A 147 -7.32 -7.44 27.73
CA SER A 147 -7.73 -6.45 26.74
C SER A 147 -6.93 -6.71 25.45
N ARG A 148 -7.63 -7.20 24.44
CA ARG A 148 -7.04 -7.54 23.15
C ARG A 148 -6.85 -6.26 22.36
N TYR A 149 -5.61 -5.86 22.15
CA TYR A 149 -5.26 -4.64 21.43
C TYR A 149 -4.68 -4.97 20.04
N GLY A 150 -5.07 -4.17 19.06
CA GLY A 150 -4.37 -4.08 17.79
C GLY A 150 -3.63 -2.75 17.68
N ILE A 151 -2.68 -2.67 16.75
CA ILE A 151 -1.94 -1.46 16.44
C ILE A 151 -2.55 -0.82 15.19
N ALA A 152 -2.80 0.49 15.26
CA ALA A 152 -3.26 1.30 14.15
C ALA A 152 -2.49 2.62 14.07
N LEU A 153 -2.29 3.10 12.85
CA LEU A 153 -1.83 4.45 12.53
C LEU A 153 -3.00 5.24 11.97
N LEU A 154 -3.45 6.21 12.72
CA LEU A 154 -4.48 7.15 12.30
C LEU A 154 -3.82 8.27 11.50
N LEU A 155 -4.43 8.67 10.38
CA LEU A 155 -3.91 9.69 9.48
C LEU A 155 -4.99 10.75 9.24
N GLU A 156 -4.64 12.00 9.51
CA GLU A 156 -5.50 13.14 9.28
C GLU A 156 -4.82 14.12 8.33
N PRO A 157 -5.41 14.45 7.18
CA PRO A 157 -4.80 15.41 6.26
C PRO A 157 -4.85 16.82 6.87
N THR A 158 -3.69 17.46 6.91
CA THR A 158 -3.58 18.85 7.35
C THR A 158 -3.78 19.84 6.17
N PRO A 159 -3.97 21.12 6.42
CA PRO A 159 -3.97 22.13 5.34
C PRO A 159 -2.69 22.12 4.50
N THR A 160 -1.57 21.74 5.09
CA THR A 160 -0.27 21.61 4.39
C THR A 160 -0.34 20.47 3.36
N PHE A 161 -1.00 19.35 3.69
CA PHE A 161 -1.22 18.25 2.74
C PHE A 161 -1.86 18.78 1.44
N TYR A 162 -2.86 19.63 1.51
CA TYR A 162 -3.56 20.15 0.33
C TYR A 162 -2.77 21.24 -0.42
N ARG A 163 -1.84 21.93 0.23
CA ARG A 163 -1.00 22.97 -0.41
C ARG A 163 0.18 22.38 -1.17
N GLU A 164 0.77 21.31 -0.69
CA GLU A 164 1.86 20.64 -1.38
C GLU A 164 1.37 20.01 -2.67
N LYS A 165 2.18 20.08 -3.72
CA LYS A 165 1.91 19.36 -4.97
C LYS A 165 2.33 17.90 -4.73
N GLY A 166 1.41 16.96 -4.99
CA GLY A 166 1.76 15.54 -5.12
C GLY A 166 2.78 15.34 -6.24
N ASP A 167 3.31 14.14 -6.34
CA ASP A 167 4.17 13.79 -7.47
C ASP A 167 3.36 13.91 -8.76
N GLU A 168 3.89 14.65 -9.72
CA GLU A 168 3.37 14.59 -11.07
C GLU A 168 3.63 13.17 -11.59
N ASP A 169 2.59 12.50 -12.06
CA ASP A 169 2.73 11.24 -12.79
C ASP A 169 3.68 11.49 -13.97
N LYS A 170 4.95 11.25 -13.77
CA LYS A 170 5.91 11.17 -14.85
C LYS A 170 5.59 9.89 -15.63
N ARG A 171 4.44 9.89 -16.32
CA ARG A 171 4.20 8.90 -17.36
C ARG A 171 5.41 8.96 -18.25
N LEU A 172 6.13 7.86 -18.33
CA LEU A 172 7.23 7.71 -19.25
C LEU A 172 6.71 8.16 -20.62
N LYS A 173 7.02 9.41 -21.01
CA LYS A 173 6.63 9.92 -22.31
C LYS A 173 7.29 9.01 -23.31
N LEU A 174 6.48 8.33 -24.13
CA LEU A 174 6.99 7.46 -25.20
C LEU A 174 8.08 8.17 -26.01
N GLY A 175 8.00 9.50 -26.08
CA GLY A 175 9.02 10.36 -26.66
C GLY A 175 10.42 10.23 -26.02
N TYR A 176 10.52 9.92 -24.72
CA TYR A 176 11.80 9.69 -24.07
C TYR A 176 12.45 8.38 -24.55
N LEU A 177 11.64 7.33 -24.71
CA LEU A 177 12.11 6.07 -25.32
C LEU A 177 12.52 6.26 -26.80
N LEU A 178 11.73 7.03 -27.55
CA LEU A 178 12.05 7.36 -28.94
C LEU A 178 13.32 8.20 -29.08
N GLN A 179 13.63 9.05 -28.11
CA GLN A 179 14.88 9.80 -28.08
C GLN A 179 16.11 8.88 -27.96
N TYR A 180 16.00 7.77 -27.23
CA TYR A 180 17.04 6.74 -27.12
C TYR A 180 17.26 5.95 -28.44
N LEU A 181 16.22 5.82 -29.25
CA LEU A 181 16.28 5.17 -30.56
C LEU A 181 16.85 6.09 -31.66
N ARG A 182 16.86 7.40 -31.44
CA ARG A 182 17.29 8.41 -32.42
C ARG A 182 18.71 8.20 -32.94
N PRO A 183 19.74 7.84 -32.15
CA PRO A 183 21.08 7.54 -32.69
C PRO A 183 21.10 6.28 -33.56
N TYR A 184 20.18 5.35 -33.39
CA TYR A 184 20.11 4.07 -34.10
C TYR A 184 19.16 4.09 -35.30
N LYS A 185 18.66 5.28 -35.72
CA LYS A 185 17.70 5.43 -36.81
C LYS A 185 18.11 4.75 -38.11
N ASN A 186 19.45 4.78 -38.47
CA ASN A 186 19.95 4.17 -39.67
C ASN A 186 19.90 2.64 -39.61
N TYR A 187 20.20 2.06 -38.45
CA TYR A 187 20.09 0.60 -38.23
C TYR A 187 18.63 0.15 -38.22
N LEU A 188 17.75 0.95 -37.68
CA LEU A 188 16.29 0.69 -37.69
C LEU A 188 15.74 0.74 -39.13
N ALA A 189 16.22 1.70 -39.94
CA ALA A 189 15.86 1.79 -41.37
C ALA A 189 16.35 0.58 -42.13
N GLN A 190 17.61 0.14 -41.92
CA GLN A 190 18.18 -1.07 -42.55
C GLN A 190 17.39 -2.32 -42.14
N LEU A 191 17.03 -2.45 -40.85
CA LEU A 191 16.23 -3.58 -40.36
C LEU A 191 14.86 -3.61 -41.05
N ALA A 192 14.19 -2.46 -41.11
CA ALA A 192 12.90 -2.34 -41.77
C ALA A 192 12.98 -2.70 -43.27
N LEU A 193 14.04 -2.23 -43.97
CA LEU A 193 14.26 -2.55 -45.36
C LEU A 193 14.51 -4.05 -45.56
N ALA A 194 15.33 -4.66 -44.70
CA ALA A 194 15.62 -6.10 -44.75
C ALA A 194 14.33 -6.93 -44.51
N MET A 195 13.48 -6.51 -43.57
CA MET A 195 12.18 -7.19 -43.31
C MET A 195 11.25 -7.07 -44.54
N LEU A 196 11.19 -5.89 -45.16
CA LEU A 196 10.38 -5.68 -46.38
C LEU A 196 10.85 -6.53 -47.54
N THR A 197 12.17 -6.60 -47.77
CA THR A 197 12.74 -7.43 -48.85
C THR A 197 12.51 -8.92 -48.59
N ALA A 198 12.73 -9.38 -47.37
CA ALA A 198 12.46 -10.76 -46.99
C ALA A 198 10.98 -11.14 -47.17
N SER A 199 10.07 -10.23 -46.77
CA SER A 199 8.64 -10.41 -46.97
C SER A 199 8.26 -10.45 -48.46
N ALA A 200 8.79 -9.55 -49.27
CA ALA A 200 8.55 -9.52 -50.70
C ALA A 200 9.04 -10.81 -51.39
N VAL A 201 10.24 -11.30 -51.04
CA VAL A 201 10.77 -12.57 -51.59
C VAL A 201 9.88 -13.74 -51.18
N SER A 202 9.46 -13.83 -49.92
CA SER A 202 8.55 -14.89 -49.47
C SER A 202 7.21 -14.85 -50.23
N TYR A 203 6.69 -13.66 -50.51
CA TYR A 203 5.45 -13.51 -51.25
C TYR A 203 5.59 -13.94 -52.72
N THR A 204 6.70 -13.59 -53.38
CA THR A 204 6.95 -13.99 -54.77
C THR A 204 7.19 -15.49 -54.90
N HIS A 205 7.82 -16.15 -53.92
CA HIS A 205 8.01 -17.61 -53.94
C HIS A 205 6.71 -18.40 -53.67
N LEU A 206 5.76 -17.82 -52.97
CA LEU A 206 4.45 -18.47 -52.70
C LEU A 206 3.46 -18.28 -53.86
N THR A 207 3.66 -17.30 -54.74
CA THR A 207 2.73 -16.95 -55.83
C THR A 207 3.16 -17.42 -57.19
N LEU A 208 4.33 -18.05 -57.36
CA LEU A 208 4.77 -18.68 -58.63
C LEU A 208 4.42 -20.17 -58.56
N PRO A 209 3.65 -20.69 -59.55
CA PRO A 209 3.30 -22.10 -59.70
C PRO A 209 4.51 -22.98 -60.04
#